data_4d39c99faf117defa048e658a9078b5a
#
_entry.id   4d39c99faf117defa048e658a9078b5a
#
_cell.length_a   1.000
_cell.length_b   1.000
_cell.length_c   1.000
_cell.angle_alpha   90.00
_cell.angle_beta   90.00
_cell.angle_gamma   90.00
#
_symmetry.space_group_name_H-M   'P 1'
#
loop_
_entity.id
_entity.type
_entity.pdbx_description
1 polymer ?
#
loop_
_entity_poly.entity_id
_entity_poly.type
_entity_poly.pdbx_seq_one_letter_code
_entity_poly.pdbx_strand_id
1 'polypeptide(L)'
;MKVLESGENYLETILMLNKQNNNETRAIDICNALGFSKPTVSVMLKQLRENDYVIVNDKGFISLTQKGLEIANKVYERHNVIAQLLVSIGVSHETALKDACKIEHDISDETFNQLKLQLDKIKNPQV
;
A
#
# COMPACT_ATOMS: atom_id res chain seq x y z
N MET A 1 -13.06 10.62 -8.30
CA MET A 1 -12.30 10.82 -7.03
C MET A 1 -10.83 10.59 -7.28
N LYS A 2 -10.02 11.54 -6.86
CA LYS A 2 -8.57 11.32 -6.84
C LYS A 2 -8.22 10.63 -5.52
N VAL A 3 -7.48 9.53 -5.57
CA VAL A 3 -7.09 8.81 -4.37
C VAL A 3 -5.93 9.55 -3.71
N LEU A 4 -6.16 10.02 -2.50
CA LEU A 4 -5.14 10.69 -1.68
C LEU A 4 -4.33 9.65 -0.91
N GLU A 5 -3.28 10.11 -0.22
CA GLU A 5 -2.37 9.26 0.55
C GLU A 5 -3.10 8.32 1.49
N SER A 6 -4.11 8.81 2.23
CA SER A 6 -4.88 7.96 3.14
C SER A 6 -5.63 6.86 2.41
N GLY A 7 -6.21 7.16 1.24
CA GLY A 7 -6.89 6.15 0.43
C GLY A 7 -5.92 5.11 -0.10
N GLU A 8 -4.74 5.52 -0.53
CA GLU A 8 -3.69 4.61 -0.97
C GLU A 8 -3.25 3.67 0.15
N ASN A 9 -3.10 4.18 1.37
CA ASN A 9 -2.78 3.37 2.54
C ASN A 9 -3.84 2.31 2.81
N TYR A 10 -5.12 2.66 2.69
CA TYR A 10 -6.20 1.70 2.86
C TYR A 10 -6.13 0.60 1.81
N LEU A 11 -5.93 0.97 0.53
CA LEU A 11 -5.88 -0.01 -0.56
C LEU A 11 -4.70 -0.95 -0.41
N GLU A 12 -3.53 -0.43 -0.04
CA GLU A 12 -2.35 -1.24 0.22
C GLU A 12 -2.59 -2.18 1.41
N THR A 13 -3.18 -1.67 2.48
CA THR A 13 -3.49 -2.47 3.67
C THR A 13 -4.45 -3.61 3.35
N ILE A 14 -5.48 -3.35 2.56
CA ILE A 14 -6.42 -4.39 2.12
C ILE A 14 -5.69 -5.45 1.31
N LEU A 15 -4.82 -5.05 0.38
CA LEU A 15 -4.03 -5.99 -0.42
C LEU A 15 -3.19 -6.91 0.48
N MET A 16 -2.48 -6.33 1.44
CA MET A 16 -1.60 -7.09 2.33
C MET A 16 -2.39 -8.02 3.25
N LEU A 17 -3.48 -7.53 3.83
CA LEU A 17 -4.31 -8.35 4.72
C LEU A 17 -4.95 -9.51 3.96
N ASN A 18 -5.41 -9.28 2.73
CA ASN A 18 -5.99 -10.35 1.91
C ASN A 18 -4.97 -11.44 1.56
N LYS A 19 -3.71 -11.08 1.40
CA LYS A 19 -2.65 -12.06 1.19
C LYS A 19 -2.39 -12.91 2.44
N GLN A 20 -2.58 -12.33 3.62
CA GLN A 20 -2.33 -13.01 4.89
C GLN A 20 -3.49 -13.91 5.35
N ASN A 21 -4.72 -13.57 5.01
CA ASN A 21 -5.91 -14.23 5.55
C ASN A 21 -6.83 -14.83 4.49
N ASN A 22 -6.31 -15.20 3.34
CA ASN A 22 -7.06 -15.86 2.25
C ASN A 22 -8.27 -15.05 1.76
N ASN A 23 -8.11 -13.73 1.64
CA ASN A 23 -9.16 -12.82 1.15
C ASN A 23 -10.37 -12.72 2.09
N GLU A 24 -10.16 -12.94 3.38
CA GLU A 24 -11.22 -12.84 4.39
C GLU A 24 -11.07 -11.58 5.27
N THR A 25 -10.63 -10.48 4.68
CA THR A 25 -10.44 -9.22 5.39
C THR A 25 -11.76 -8.51 5.64
N ARG A 26 -12.00 -8.13 6.89
CA ARG A 26 -13.15 -7.31 7.29
C ARG A 26 -12.70 -5.94 7.78
N ALA A 27 -13.67 -5.03 7.97
CA ALA A 27 -13.38 -3.68 8.44
C ALA A 27 -12.59 -3.66 9.76
N ILE A 28 -12.89 -4.59 10.67
CA ILE A 28 -12.17 -4.68 11.96
C ILE A 28 -10.67 -4.95 11.77
N ASP A 29 -10.32 -5.73 10.76
CA ASP A 29 -8.93 -6.03 10.46
C ASP A 29 -8.18 -4.76 10.03
N ILE A 30 -8.84 -3.91 9.26
CA ILE A 30 -8.28 -2.62 8.85
C ILE A 30 -8.11 -1.69 10.05
N CYS A 31 -9.13 -1.64 10.94
CA CYS A 31 -9.05 -0.85 12.17
C CYS A 31 -7.82 -1.25 12.99
N ASN A 32 -7.62 -2.55 13.18
CA ASN A 32 -6.49 -3.06 13.96
C ASN A 32 -5.15 -2.79 13.28
N ALA A 33 -5.09 -2.94 11.95
CA ALA A 33 -3.84 -2.73 11.20
C ALA A 33 -3.41 -1.26 11.18
N LEU A 34 -4.35 -0.34 11.04
CA LEU A 34 -4.06 1.09 10.88
C LEU A 34 -4.19 1.89 12.18
N GLY A 35 -4.77 1.29 13.22
CA GLY A 35 -4.98 1.98 14.48
C GLY A 35 -6.09 3.03 14.45
N PHE A 36 -7.06 2.87 13.55
CA PHE A 36 -8.18 3.80 13.40
C PHE A 36 -9.46 3.23 14.01
N SER A 37 -10.39 4.14 14.37
CA SER A 37 -11.68 3.75 14.93
C SER A 37 -12.61 3.17 13.84
N LYS A 38 -13.61 2.42 14.26
CA LYS A 38 -14.63 1.87 13.36
C LYS A 38 -15.32 2.95 12.51
N PRO A 39 -15.78 4.08 13.09
CA PRO A 39 -16.41 5.14 12.28
C PRO A 39 -15.47 5.69 11.21
N THR A 40 -14.20 5.90 11.54
CA THR A 40 -13.22 6.41 10.58
C THR A 40 -13.03 5.46 9.41
N VAL A 41 -12.86 4.17 9.70
CA VAL A 41 -12.69 3.14 8.67
C VAL A 41 -13.97 3.01 7.83
N SER A 42 -15.15 3.05 8.46
CA SER A 42 -16.43 2.95 7.74
C SER A 42 -16.62 4.08 6.73
N VAL A 43 -16.25 5.30 7.10
CA VAL A 43 -16.35 6.46 6.18
C VAL A 43 -15.44 6.28 4.98
N MET A 44 -14.19 5.89 5.20
CA MET A 44 -13.24 5.70 4.10
C MET A 44 -13.66 4.52 3.20
N LEU A 45 -14.09 3.40 3.78
CA LEU A 45 -14.55 2.25 3.00
C LEU A 45 -15.76 2.60 2.15
N LYS A 46 -16.69 3.40 2.69
CA LYS A 46 -17.84 3.88 1.91
C LYS A 46 -17.39 4.69 0.71
N GLN A 47 -16.46 5.61 0.88
CA GLN A 47 -15.92 6.43 -0.20
C GLN A 47 -15.21 5.56 -1.25
N LEU A 48 -14.41 4.61 -0.83
CA LEU A 48 -13.69 3.72 -1.74
C LEU A 48 -14.67 2.83 -2.51
N ARG A 49 -15.72 2.35 -1.86
CA ARG A 49 -16.75 1.53 -2.50
C ARG A 49 -17.56 2.32 -3.52
N GLU A 50 -17.98 3.54 -3.17
CA GLU A 50 -18.75 4.41 -4.05
C GLU A 50 -17.96 4.82 -5.29
N ASN A 51 -16.64 4.82 -5.21
CA ASN A 51 -15.75 5.18 -6.33
C ASN A 51 -15.13 3.97 -7.01
N ASP A 52 -15.66 2.77 -6.78
CA ASP A 52 -15.27 1.52 -7.43
C ASP A 52 -13.84 1.06 -7.16
N TYR A 53 -13.30 1.36 -6.00
CA TYR A 53 -11.97 0.86 -5.62
C TYR A 53 -12.05 -0.44 -4.83
N VAL A 54 -13.14 -0.65 -4.09
CA VAL A 54 -13.34 -1.86 -3.29
C VAL A 54 -14.75 -2.40 -3.44
N ILE A 55 -14.91 -3.70 -3.13
CA ILE A 55 -16.19 -4.41 -3.05
C ILE A 55 -16.26 -5.03 -1.67
N VAL A 56 -17.45 -4.98 -1.06
CA VAL A 56 -17.73 -5.66 0.22
C VAL A 56 -18.86 -6.67 -0.02
N ASN A 57 -18.60 -7.95 0.26
CA ASN A 57 -19.62 -8.99 0.04
C ASN A 57 -20.56 -9.13 1.24
N ASP A 58 -21.50 -10.08 1.14
CA ASP A 58 -22.52 -10.31 2.17
C ASP A 58 -21.94 -10.70 3.54
N LYS A 59 -20.77 -11.32 3.55
CA LYS A 59 -20.08 -11.71 4.78
C LYS A 59 -19.21 -10.59 5.36
N GLY A 60 -19.17 -9.42 4.71
CA GLY A 60 -18.33 -8.31 5.12
C GLY A 60 -16.88 -8.42 4.67
N PHE A 61 -16.56 -9.38 3.80
CA PHE A 61 -15.21 -9.51 3.26
C PHE A 61 -14.97 -8.47 2.18
N ILE A 62 -13.82 -7.79 2.30
CA ILE A 62 -13.43 -6.67 1.44
C ILE A 62 -12.45 -7.17 0.39
N SER A 63 -12.73 -6.84 -0.86
CA SER A 63 -11.80 -7.13 -1.97
C SER A 63 -11.56 -5.87 -2.79
N LEU A 64 -10.43 -5.85 -3.50
CA LEU A 64 -10.08 -4.76 -4.40
C LEU A 64 -10.69 -5.02 -5.77
N THR A 65 -11.23 -3.95 -6.37
CA THR A 65 -11.57 -3.99 -7.80
C THR A 65 -10.27 -3.94 -8.60
N GLN A 66 -10.34 -4.15 -9.92
CA GLN A 66 -9.16 -3.99 -10.78
C GLN A 66 -8.53 -2.61 -10.60
N LYS A 67 -9.36 -1.57 -10.54
CA LYS A 67 -8.93 -0.18 -10.33
C LYS A 67 -8.20 -0.01 -8.99
N GLY A 68 -8.77 -0.56 -7.91
CA GLY A 68 -8.15 -0.51 -6.59
C GLY A 68 -6.86 -1.32 -6.52
N LEU A 69 -6.84 -2.49 -7.16
CA LEU A 69 -5.67 -3.36 -7.19
C LEU A 69 -4.48 -2.71 -7.89
N GLU A 70 -4.71 -2.00 -8.99
CA GLU A 70 -3.64 -1.29 -9.71
C GLU A 70 -2.97 -0.26 -8.81
N ILE A 71 -3.76 0.50 -8.04
CA ILE A 71 -3.23 1.49 -7.12
C ILE A 71 -2.49 0.81 -5.97
N ALA A 72 -3.08 -0.24 -5.38
CA ALA A 72 -2.46 -0.96 -4.27
C ALA A 72 -1.13 -1.59 -4.67
N ASN A 73 -1.06 -2.19 -5.85
CA ASN A 73 0.18 -2.78 -6.36
C ASN A 73 1.26 -1.73 -6.59
N LYS A 74 0.90 -0.57 -7.13
CA LYS A 74 1.83 0.53 -7.37
C LYS A 74 2.44 1.02 -6.05
N VAL A 75 1.61 1.23 -5.04
CA VAL A 75 2.06 1.68 -3.72
C VAL A 75 2.92 0.62 -3.06
N TYR A 76 2.52 -0.63 -3.13
CA TYR A 76 3.26 -1.77 -2.58
C TYR A 76 4.65 -1.91 -3.23
N GLU A 77 4.74 -1.77 -4.55
CA GLU A 77 6.02 -1.81 -5.25
C GLU A 77 6.93 -0.67 -4.80
N ARG A 78 6.38 0.55 -4.69
CA ARG A 78 7.15 1.71 -4.20
C ARG A 78 7.68 1.47 -2.79
N HIS A 79 6.83 0.96 -1.91
CA HIS A 79 7.22 0.65 -0.54
C HIS A 79 8.43 -0.29 -0.50
N ASN A 80 8.36 -1.38 -1.23
CA ASN A 80 9.42 -2.39 -1.24
C ASN A 80 10.73 -1.86 -1.83
N VAL A 81 10.67 -1.14 -2.95
CA VAL A 81 11.86 -0.59 -3.60
C VAL A 81 12.54 0.43 -2.69
N ILE A 82 11.76 1.36 -2.13
CA ILE A 82 12.32 2.41 -1.28
C ILE A 82 12.92 1.82 0.00
N ALA A 83 12.22 0.88 0.64
CA ALA A 83 12.72 0.24 1.85
C ALA A 83 14.05 -0.48 1.58
N GLN A 84 14.14 -1.23 0.50
CA GLN A 84 15.36 -1.94 0.14
C GLN A 84 16.54 -0.99 -0.14
N LEU A 85 16.27 0.13 -0.82
CA LEU A 85 17.30 1.15 -1.07
C LEU A 85 17.80 1.76 0.23
N LEU A 86 16.90 2.08 1.15
CA LEU A 86 17.28 2.67 2.44
C LEU A 86 18.15 1.68 3.24
N VAL A 87 17.78 0.41 3.27
CA VAL A 87 18.60 -0.62 3.91
C VAL A 87 19.98 -0.69 3.26
N SER A 88 20.06 -0.60 1.93
CA SER A 88 21.31 -0.70 1.19
C SER A 88 22.30 0.42 1.53
N ILE A 89 21.81 1.57 1.95
CA ILE A 89 22.67 2.71 2.33
C ILE A 89 22.94 2.78 3.84
N GLY A 90 22.49 1.77 4.59
CA GLY A 90 22.82 1.66 6.00
C GLY A 90 21.70 1.96 6.98
N VAL A 91 20.47 2.23 6.48
CA VAL A 91 19.31 2.45 7.35
C VAL A 91 18.85 1.11 7.93
N SER A 92 18.51 1.06 9.21
CA SER A 92 18.00 -0.16 9.82
C SER A 92 16.69 -0.59 9.14
N HIS A 93 16.42 -1.88 9.12
CA HIS A 93 15.23 -2.43 8.47
C HIS A 93 13.94 -1.80 9.02
N GLU A 94 13.86 -1.66 10.34
CA GLU A 94 12.69 -1.06 11.00
C GLU A 94 12.46 0.39 10.56
N THR A 95 13.51 1.21 10.57
CA THR A 95 13.41 2.61 10.15
C THR A 95 13.13 2.72 8.65
N ALA A 96 13.75 1.85 7.84
CA ALA A 96 13.52 1.84 6.40
C ALA A 96 12.06 1.59 6.06
N LEU A 97 11.41 0.67 6.74
CA LEU A 97 9.98 0.40 6.52
C LEU A 97 9.11 1.61 6.89
N LYS A 98 9.40 2.26 8.00
CA LYS A 98 8.65 3.44 8.45
C LYS A 98 8.81 4.61 7.48
N ASP A 99 10.04 4.88 7.06
CA ASP A 99 10.33 6.00 6.16
C ASP A 99 9.80 5.73 4.75
N ALA A 100 9.87 4.48 4.28
CA ALA A 100 9.30 4.11 2.99
C ALA A 100 7.80 4.40 2.93
N CYS A 101 7.06 4.12 4.01
CA CYS A 101 5.63 4.45 4.10
C CYS A 101 5.34 5.94 3.90
N LYS A 102 6.26 6.79 4.30
CA LYS A 102 6.10 8.25 4.14
C LYS A 102 6.49 8.70 2.74
N ILE A 103 7.59 8.17 2.22
CA ILE A 103 8.17 8.61 0.94
C ILE A 103 7.33 8.16 -0.25
N GLU A 104 6.77 6.95 -0.19
CA GLU A 104 6.14 6.28 -1.35
C GLU A 104 4.98 7.06 -1.95
N HIS A 105 4.31 7.91 -1.16
CA HIS A 105 3.14 8.66 -1.62
C HIS A 105 3.49 10.02 -2.23
N ASP A 106 4.68 10.54 -1.96
CA ASP A 106 5.02 11.94 -2.21
C ASP A 106 6.05 12.14 -3.32
N ILE A 107 6.44 11.08 -4.02
CA ILE A 107 7.41 11.18 -5.11
C ILE A 107 6.73 10.97 -6.47
N SER A 108 7.32 11.59 -7.51
CA SER A 108 6.85 11.42 -8.87
C SER A 108 7.19 10.03 -9.40
N ASP A 109 6.49 9.64 -10.48
CA ASP A 109 6.82 8.40 -11.19
C ASP A 109 8.24 8.44 -11.76
N GLU A 110 8.68 9.59 -12.23
CA GLU A 110 10.05 9.75 -12.74
C GLU A 110 11.08 9.43 -11.66
N THR A 111 10.92 10.03 -10.47
CA THR A 111 11.83 9.77 -9.35
C THR A 111 11.79 8.29 -8.95
N PHE A 112 10.58 7.73 -8.84
CA PHE A 112 10.46 6.32 -8.47
C PHE A 112 11.14 5.40 -9.49
N ASN A 113 10.95 5.66 -10.79
CA ASN A 113 11.57 4.84 -11.84
C ASN A 113 13.09 4.87 -11.75
N GLN A 114 13.68 6.02 -11.43
CA GLN A 114 15.13 6.13 -11.24
C GLN A 114 15.60 5.36 -9.99
N LEU A 115 14.84 5.44 -8.90
CA LEU A 115 15.14 4.67 -7.69
C LEU A 115 15.10 3.16 -7.97
N LYS A 116 14.10 2.72 -8.72
CA LYS A 116 13.97 1.31 -9.11
C LYS A 116 15.16 0.84 -9.94
N LEU A 117 15.58 1.65 -10.92
CA LEU A 117 16.77 1.34 -11.72
C LEU A 117 18.02 1.24 -10.85
N GLN A 118 18.17 2.12 -9.87
CA GLN A 118 19.32 2.11 -8.96
C GLN A 118 19.33 0.83 -8.11
N LEU A 119 18.15 0.40 -7.63
CA LEU A 119 18.06 -0.85 -6.88
C LEU A 119 18.45 -2.06 -7.74
N ASP A 120 17.99 -2.08 -9.01
CA ASP A 120 18.35 -3.15 -9.94
C ASP A 120 19.86 -3.23 -10.16
N LYS A 121 20.55 -2.09 -10.26
CA LYS A 121 22.01 -2.03 -10.38
C LYS A 121 22.72 -2.58 -9.14
N ILE A 122 22.18 -2.32 -7.97
CA ILE A 122 22.73 -2.84 -6.71
C ILE A 122 22.57 -4.35 -6.64
N LYS A 123 21.41 -4.87 -7.03
CA LYS A 123 21.14 -6.32 -7.02
C LYS A 123 21.87 -7.07 -8.12
N ASN A 124 22.10 -6.41 -9.26
CA ASN A 124 22.72 -7.01 -10.45
C ASN A 124 23.86 -6.10 -10.95
N PRO A 125 25.01 -6.06 -10.22
CA PRO A 125 26.08 -5.10 -10.53
C PRO A 125 26.72 -5.28 -11.90
N GLN A 126 26.47 -6.39 -12.59
CA GLN A 126 27.05 -6.68 -13.91
C GLN A 126 26.16 -6.25 -15.07
N VAL A 127 25.02 -5.66 -14.78
CA VAL A 127 24.07 -5.21 -15.80
C VAL A 127 24.32 -3.74 -16.16
#